data_3424354dabf9a3992dec1ae2c5c1611b
#
_entry.id   3424354dabf9a3992dec1ae2c5c1611b
#
_cell.length_a   1.000
_cell.length_b   1.000
_cell.length_c   1.000
_cell.angle_alpha   90.00
_cell.angle_beta   90.00
_cell.angle_gamma   90.00
#
_symmetry.space_group_name_H-M   'P 1'
#
loop_
_entity.id
_entity.type
_entity.pdbx_description
1 polymer ?
#
loop_
_entity_poly.entity_id
_entity_poly.type
_entity_poly.pdbx_seq_one_letter_code
_entity_poly.pdbx_strand_id
1 'polypeptide(L)'
;MSIKITDDKSDWEKIKHEIDILNRYMVVIGFWGNDRLIEIVSALEYGADIKPHKPDGWLIIPSKNDELGEDGLPMSSSEWDEKHPDQQLFRPGGKKGAHVLAVKDASSDTGFKIIFYLMKEVKIPSRPFLRKTSIENEQKYIRLTQVGVQRVFEGHATGKGLLDKLGAVAVAGIQH
;
A
#
# COMPACT_ATOMS: atom_id res chain seq x y z
N MET A 1 22.74 63.87 -12.74
CA MET A 1 22.22 62.76 -11.96
C MET A 1 22.87 61.46 -12.48
N SER A 2 23.72 60.79 -11.71
CA SER A 2 24.31 59.50 -12.06
C SER A 2 23.41 58.38 -11.55
N ILE A 3 22.85 57.60 -12.46
CA ILE A 3 22.14 56.39 -12.07
C ILE A 3 23.18 55.27 -11.96
N LYS A 4 23.41 54.78 -10.74
CA LYS A 4 24.28 53.65 -10.47
C LYS A 4 23.42 52.38 -10.52
N ILE A 5 23.47 51.63 -11.63
CA ILE A 5 22.84 50.32 -11.71
C ILE A 5 23.80 49.33 -11.09
N THR A 6 23.44 48.75 -9.96
CA THR A 6 24.15 47.64 -9.32
C THR A 6 23.45 46.36 -9.71
N ASP A 7 24.09 45.59 -10.60
CA ASP A 7 23.60 44.27 -11.01
C ASP A 7 24.06 43.25 -9.96
N ASP A 8 23.16 42.79 -9.12
CA ASP A 8 23.45 41.76 -8.14
C ASP A 8 23.21 40.37 -8.74
N LYS A 9 24.26 39.82 -9.33
CA LYS A 9 24.26 38.48 -9.94
C LYS A 9 24.06 37.34 -8.94
N SER A 10 24.20 37.60 -7.63
CA SER A 10 24.11 36.57 -6.58
C SER A 10 22.71 35.94 -6.49
N ASP A 11 21.66 36.71 -6.68
CA ASP A 11 20.28 36.23 -6.61
C ASP A 11 19.91 35.41 -7.87
N TRP A 12 20.46 35.79 -9.02
CA TRP A 12 20.28 35.01 -10.26
C TRP A 12 20.92 33.61 -10.15
N GLU A 13 22.12 33.49 -9.61
CA GLU A 13 22.79 32.20 -9.41
C GLU A 13 22.04 31.31 -8.43
N LYS A 14 21.46 31.86 -7.37
CA LYS A 14 20.59 31.16 -6.43
C LYS A 14 19.34 30.60 -7.14
N ILE A 15 18.63 31.45 -7.88
CA ILE A 15 17.41 31.05 -8.62
C ILE A 15 17.75 29.92 -9.61
N LYS A 16 18.84 30.05 -10.34
CA LYS A 16 19.30 29.05 -11.29
C LYS A 16 19.59 27.70 -10.60
N HIS A 17 20.24 27.74 -9.44
CA HIS A 17 20.48 26.54 -8.64
C HIS A 17 19.17 25.85 -8.21
N GLU A 18 18.17 26.60 -7.76
CA GLU A 18 16.88 26.07 -7.35
C GLU A 18 16.09 25.47 -8.53
N ILE A 19 16.21 26.07 -9.72
CA ILE A 19 15.64 25.51 -10.95
C ILE A 19 16.33 24.21 -11.33
N ASP A 20 17.66 24.13 -11.20
CA ASP A 20 18.42 22.92 -11.43
C ASP A 20 17.98 21.77 -10.51
N ILE A 21 17.64 22.07 -9.24
CA ILE A 21 17.06 21.09 -8.32
C ILE A 21 15.73 20.56 -8.86
N LEU A 22 14.82 21.44 -9.29
CA LEU A 22 13.53 21.03 -9.85
C LEU A 22 13.67 20.21 -11.14
N ASN A 23 14.69 20.45 -11.93
CA ASN A 23 14.96 19.67 -13.15
C ASN A 23 15.60 18.30 -12.89
N ARG A 24 16.32 18.15 -11.78
CA ARG A 24 17.05 16.90 -11.44
C ARG A 24 16.24 15.94 -10.59
N TYR A 25 15.34 16.44 -9.78
CA TYR A 25 14.61 15.63 -8.81
C TYR A 25 13.13 15.56 -9.14
N MET A 26 12.51 14.46 -8.76
CA MET A 26 11.09 14.22 -8.90
C MET A 26 10.53 13.69 -7.58
N VAL A 27 9.23 13.87 -7.37
CA VAL A 27 8.50 13.23 -6.27
C VAL A 27 8.00 11.89 -6.76
N VAL A 28 8.38 10.82 -6.05
CA VAL A 28 7.89 9.47 -6.30
C VAL A 28 7.09 9.03 -5.08
N ILE A 29 5.89 8.53 -5.32
CA ILE A 29 4.97 8.08 -4.26
C ILE A 29 4.67 6.61 -4.49
N GLY A 30 4.78 5.81 -3.41
CA GLY A 30 4.57 4.39 -3.49
C GLY A 30 4.85 3.71 -2.14
N PHE A 31 4.96 2.39 -2.17
CA PHE A 31 5.29 1.55 -1.03
C PHE A 31 6.63 0.88 -1.27
N TRP A 32 7.52 0.91 -0.28
CA TRP A 32 8.88 0.38 -0.36
C TRP A 32 9.24 -0.43 0.88
N GLY A 33 10.18 -1.34 0.72
CA GLY A 33 10.92 -1.97 1.82
C GLY A 33 10.28 -3.19 2.46
N ASN A 34 9.06 -3.59 2.06
CA ASN A 34 8.43 -4.81 2.55
C ASN A 34 7.76 -5.53 1.37
N ASP A 35 8.35 -6.63 0.92
CA ASP A 35 7.89 -7.38 -0.25
C ASP A 35 6.44 -7.84 -0.12
N ARG A 36 6.03 -8.30 1.07
CA ARG A 36 4.65 -8.72 1.36
C ARG A 36 3.67 -7.56 1.25
N LEU A 37 4.04 -6.38 1.75
CA LEU A 37 3.22 -5.18 1.62
C LEU A 37 3.08 -4.76 0.16
N ILE A 38 4.16 -4.80 -0.60
CA ILE A 38 4.18 -4.48 -2.03
C ILE A 38 3.26 -5.43 -2.80
N GLU A 39 3.30 -6.74 -2.50
CA GLU A 39 2.43 -7.74 -3.11
C GLU A 39 0.94 -7.46 -2.82
N ILE A 40 0.59 -7.19 -1.55
CA ILE A 40 -0.78 -6.85 -1.13
C ILE A 40 -1.27 -5.58 -1.84
N VAL A 41 -0.47 -4.52 -1.83
CA VAL A 41 -0.79 -3.24 -2.47
C VAL A 41 -0.97 -3.41 -3.97
N SER A 42 -0.07 -4.18 -4.61
CA SER A 42 -0.16 -4.48 -6.04
C SER A 42 -1.43 -5.25 -6.38
N ALA A 43 -1.78 -6.26 -5.57
CA ALA A 43 -3.01 -7.03 -5.75
C ALA A 43 -4.27 -6.16 -5.58
N LEU A 44 -4.26 -5.20 -4.66
CA LEU A 44 -5.37 -4.25 -4.49
C LEU A 44 -5.43 -3.23 -5.63
N GLU A 45 -4.30 -2.69 -6.06
CA GLU A 45 -4.23 -1.65 -7.09
C GLU A 45 -4.61 -2.18 -8.49
N TYR A 46 -4.14 -3.40 -8.84
CA TYR A 46 -4.32 -3.97 -10.17
C TYR A 46 -5.35 -5.09 -10.22
N GLY A 47 -5.74 -5.62 -9.07
CA GLY A 47 -6.47 -6.88 -8.96
C GLY A 47 -5.53 -8.07 -9.06
N ALA A 48 -5.98 -9.23 -8.61
CA ALA A 48 -5.21 -10.47 -8.71
C ALA A 48 -6.13 -11.69 -8.81
N ASP A 49 -5.70 -12.67 -9.61
CA ASP A 49 -6.27 -14.01 -9.65
C ASP A 49 -5.27 -14.97 -8.99
N ILE A 50 -5.57 -15.37 -7.76
CA ILE A 50 -4.70 -16.21 -6.95
C ILE A 50 -5.14 -17.65 -7.07
N LYS A 51 -4.19 -18.54 -7.41
CA LYS A 51 -4.39 -19.98 -7.51
C LYS A 51 -3.34 -20.74 -6.69
N PRO A 52 -3.64 -21.95 -6.23
CA PRO A 52 -2.64 -22.76 -5.53
C PRO A 52 -1.46 -23.08 -6.46
N HIS A 53 -0.24 -23.13 -5.90
CA HIS A 53 0.96 -23.52 -6.65
C HIS A 53 0.87 -24.96 -7.21
N LYS A 54 0.21 -25.88 -6.49
CA LYS A 54 -0.01 -27.25 -6.93
C LYS A 54 -1.37 -27.35 -7.63
N PRO A 55 -1.50 -28.04 -8.79
CA PRO A 55 -2.78 -28.16 -9.53
C PRO A 55 -3.94 -28.67 -8.67
N ASP A 56 -3.66 -29.64 -7.79
CA ASP A 56 -4.66 -30.23 -6.87
C ASP A 56 -4.66 -29.56 -5.49
N GLY A 57 -3.86 -28.50 -5.29
CA GLY A 57 -3.78 -27.77 -4.04
C GLY A 57 -5.04 -26.96 -3.73
N TRP A 58 -5.02 -26.34 -2.56
CA TRP A 58 -6.03 -25.43 -2.07
C TRP A 58 -5.35 -24.17 -1.54
N LEU A 59 -5.99 -23.04 -1.74
CA LEU A 59 -5.69 -21.81 -1.02
C LEU A 59 -6.36 -21.93 0.36
N ILE A 60 -5.61 -21.62 1.40
CA ILE A 60 -6.08 -21.62 2.78
C ILE A 60 -6.36 -20.17 3.15
N ILE A 61 -7.64 -19.84 3.30
CA ILE A 61 -8.09 -18.48 3.56
C ILE A 61 -8.57 -18.38 5.00
N PRO A 62 -8.01 -17.48 5.81
CA PRO A 62 -8.42 -17.31 7.20
C PRO A 62 -9.89 -16.91 7.30
N SER A 63 -10.60 -17.45 8.28
CA SER A 63 -11.95 -17.03 8.63
C SER A 63 -11.92 -15.93 9.69
N LYS A 64 -13.06 -15.37 10.03
CA LYS A 64 -13.19 -14.43 11.16
C LYS A 64 -12.84 -15.03 12.53
N ASN A 65 -12.69 -16.34 12.59
CA ASN A 65 -12.38 -17.08 13.83
C ASN A 65 -10.89 -17.42 13.94
N ASP A 66 -10.09 -17.06 12.91
CA ASP A 66 -8.63 -17.12 12.96
C ASP A 66 -8.09 -16.06 13.92
N GLU A 67 -6.90 -16.31 14.44
CA GLU A 67 -6.18 -15.37 15.30
C GLU A 67 -5.09 -14.65 14.52
N LEU A 68 -4.65 -13.52 15.05
CA LEU A 68 -3.50 -12.83 14.51
C LEU A 68 -2.19 -13.44 15.03
N GLY A 69 -1.24 -13.57 14.11
CA GLY A 69 0.13 -13.93 14.44
C GLY A 69 0.88 -12.79 15.15
N GLU A 70 2.14 -13.02 15.48
CA GLU A 70 3.01 -12.01 16.12
C GLU A 70 3.24 -10.79 15.22
N ASP A 71 3.16 -10.98 13.91
CA ASP A 71 3.27 -9.92 12.88
C ASP A 71 1.99 -9.09 12.70
N GLY A 72 0.92 -9.40 13.45
CA GLY A 72 -0.38 -8.73 13.35
C GLY A 72 -1.21 -9.16 12.14
N LEU A 73 -0.81 -10.21 11.41
CA LEU A 73 -1.51 -10.76 10.26
C LEU A 73 -2.22 -12.07 10.64
N PRO A 74 -3.24 -12.51 9.88
CA PRO A 74 -3.88 -13.80 10.09
C PRO A 74 -2.86 -14.94 10.04
N MET A 75 -2.99 -15.91 10.96
CA MET A 75 -2.06 -17.03 11.03
C MET A 75 -2.17 -17.92 9.79
N SER A 76 -1.06 -18.54 9.42
CA SER A 76 -1.08 -19.70 8.53
C SER A 76 -1.61 -20.94 9.26
N SER A 77 -2.04 -21.96 8.53
CA SER A 77 -2.47 -23.23 9.14
C SER A 77 -1.36 -23.91 9.94
N SER A 78 -0.10 -23.73 9.55
CA SER A 78 1.07 -24.26 10.27
C SER A 78 1.30 -23.54 11.60
N GLU A 79 1.24 -22.21 11.60
CA GLU A 79 1.33 -21.39 12.82
C GLU A 79 0.18 -21.68 13.77
N TRP A 80 -1.02 -21.95 13.24
CA TRP A 80 -2.16 -22.38 14.05
C TRP A 80 -1.87 -23.68 14.78
N ASP A 81 -1.41 -24.71 14.07
CA ASP A 81 -1.10 -26.03 14.65
C ASP A 81 0.03 -25.94 15.71
N GLU A 82 1.03 -25.09 15.49
CA GLU A 82 2.09 -24.84 16.47
C GLU A 82 1.59 -24.16 17.75
N LYS A 83 0.72 -23.16 17.60
CA LYS A 83 0.18 -22.39 18.71
C LYS A 83 -0.89 -23.15 19.50
N HIS A 84 -1.62 -24.04 18.83
CA HIS A 84 -2.76 -24.75 19.39
C HIS A 84 -2.59 -26.29 19.27
N PRO A 85 -1.58 -26.89 19.93
CA PRO A 85 -1.31 -28.33 19.78
C PRO A 85 -2.47 -29.23 20.23
N ASP A 86 -3.34 -28.70 21.11
CA ASP A 86 -4.53 -29.42 21.62
C ASP A 86 -5.77 -29.24 20.71
N GLN A 87 -5.72 -28.36 19.70
CA GLN A 87 -6.81 -28.06 18.78
C GLN A 87 -6.44 -28.39 17.34
N GLN A 88 -6.27 -29.67 17.07
CA GLN A 88 -5.85 -30.13 15.76
C GLN A 88 -6.83 -29.76 14.65
N LEU A 89 -6.34 -29.10 13.61
CA LEU A 89 -7.13 -28.78 12.43
C LEU A 89 -7.57 -30.05 11.70
N PHE A 90 -8.85 -30.14 11.37
CA PHE A 90 -9.41 -31.25 10.61
C PHE A 90 -10.36 -30.74 9.52
N ARG A 91 -10.59 -31.58 8.52
CA ARG A 91 -11.56 -31.30 7.45
C ARG A 91 -12.85 -32.07 7.72
N PRO A 92 -13.97 -31.40 8.08
CA PRO A 92 -15.25 -32.05 8.29
C PRO A 92 -15.72 -32.82 7.05
N GLY A 93 -16.05 -34.11 7.22
CA GLY A 93 -16.40 -34.98 6.10
C GLY A 93 -15.23 -35.49 5.25
N GLY A 94 -13.98 -35.27 5.67
CA GLY A 94 -12.77 -35.73 4.99
C GLY A 94 -12.57 -35.10 3.60
N LYS A 95 -11.92 -35.81 2.67
CA LYS A 95 -11.57 -35.29 1.33
C LYS A 95 -12.79 -34.89 0.47
N LYS A 96 -13.93 -35.53 0.69
CA LYS A 96 -15.19 -35.28 -0.03
C LYS A 96 -16.15 -34.33 0.72
N GLY A 97 -15.79 -33.92 1.93
CA GLY A 97 -16.58 -33.05 2.79
C GLY A 97 -16.45 -31.55 2.49
N ALA A 98 -16.79 -30.75 3.48
CA ALA A 98 -16.73 -29.31 3.37
C ALA A 98 -15.32 -28.79 3.02
N HIS A 99 -15.24 -27.74 2.24
CA HIS A 99 -13.99 -27.09 1.84
C HIS A 99 -13.55 -26.10 2.92
N VAL A 100 -13.35 -26.63 4.17
CA VAL A 100 -12.92 -25.86 5.32
C VAL A 100 -11.93 -26.65 6.17
N LEU A 101 -11.11 -25.93 6.95
CA LEU A 101 -10.39 -26.51 8.08
C LEU A 101 -11.03 -25.97 9.36
N ALA A 102 -11.33 -26.86 10.30
CA ALA A 102 -12.05 -26.57 11.51
C ALA A 102 -11.38 -27.23 12.71
N VAL A 103 -11.68 -26.74 13.90
CA VAL A 103 -11.36 -27.39 15.19
C VAL A 103 -12.64 -27.88 15.85
N LYS A 104 -12.52 -28.89 16.73
CA LYS A 104 -13.67 -29.36 17.51
C LYS A 104 -14.13 -28.27 18.48
N ASP A 105 -15.41 -28.01 18.52
CA ASP A 105 -16.02 -27.04 19.42
C ASP A 105 -17.38 -27.57 19.90
N ALA A 106 -17.40 -28.05 21.16
CA ALA A 106 -18.61 -28.61 21.76
C ALA A 106 -19.69 -27.55 22.04
N SER A 107 -19.34 -26.27 22.01
CA SER A 107 -20.29 -25.15 22.19
C SER A 107 -21.02 -24.76 20.91
N SER A 108 -20.54 -25.23 19.76
CA SER A 108 -21.13 -24.96 18.46
C SER A 108 -22.22 -25.98 18.12
N ASP A 109 -23.34 -25.54 17.54
CA ASP A 109 -24.44 -26.39 17.06
C ASP A 109 -23.97 -27.46 16.05
N THR A 110 -22.88 -27.19 15.33
CA THR A 110 -22.27 -28.11 14.35
C THR A 110 -21.20 -29.01 14.96
N GLY A 111 -20.82 -28.82 16.23
CA GLY A 111 -19.73 -29.54 16.92
C GLY A 111 -18.32 -29.12 16.48
N PHE A 112 -18.18 -28.11 15.64
CA PHE A 112 -16.89 -27.58 15.20
C PHE A 112 -16.93 -26.09 14.88
N LYS A 113 -15.77 -25.45 14.95
CA LYS A 113 -15.54 -24.04 14.61
C LYS A 113 -14.64 -23.95 13.38
N ILE A 114 -15.08 -23.24 12.33
CA ILE A 114 -14.29 -23.06 11.10
C ILE A 114 -13.20 -22.04 11.37
N ILE A 115 -11.95 -22.41 11.09
CA ILE A 115 -10.79 -21.54 11.20
C ILE A 115 -10.34 -21.05 9.82
N PHE A 116 -10.31 -21.95 8.82
CA PHE A 116 -9.92 -21.60 7.45
C PHE A 116 -10.92 -22.12 6.42
N TYR A 117 -11.03 -21.38 5.31
CA TYR A 117 -11.72 -21.80 4.10
C TYR A 117 -10.71 -22.34 3.09
N LEU A 118 -11.08 -23.39 2.37
CA LEU A 118 -10.29 -24.01 1.29
C LEU A 118 -10.87 -23.59 -0.06
N MET A 119 -10.13 -22.83 -0.86
CA MET A 119 -10.56 -22.32 -2.16
C MET A 119 -9.63 -22.76 -3.28
N LYS A 120 -10.18 -23.00 -4.47
CA LYS A 120 -9.38 -23.32 -5.67
C LYS A 120 -8.86 -22.08 -6.37
N GLU A 121 -9.54 -20.98 -6.19
CA GLU A 121 -9.20 -19.70 -6.80
C GLU A 121 -9.77 -18.57 -5.94
N VAL A 122 -9.02 -17.49 -5.80
CA VAL A 122 -9.49 -16.25 -5.18
C VAL A 122 -9.25 -15.11 -6.16
N LYS A 123 -10.31 -14.37 -6.49
CA LYS A 123 -10.24 -13.18 -7.32
C LYS A 123 -10.32 -11.93 -6.44
N ILE A 124 -9.28 -11.13 -6.47
CA ILE A 124 -9.24 -9.83 -5.82
C ILE A 124 -9.57 -8.79 -6.89
N PRO A 125 -10.72 -8.10 -6.79
CA PRO A 125 -11.04 -7.03 -7.74
C PRO A 125 -10.08 -5.86 -7.56
N SER A 126 -9.68 -5.22 -8.68
CA SER A 126 -8.87 -4.00 -8.66
C SER A 126 -9.59 -2.89 -7.89
N ARG A 127 -8.87 -2.27 -6.97
CA ARG A 127 -9.28 -1.08 -6.21
C ARG A 127 -8.16 -0.05 -6.30
N PRO A 128 -8.03 0.66 -7.43
CA PRO A 128 -6.85 1.47 -7.78
C PRO A 128 -6.78 2.76 -6.97
N PHE A 129 -6.49 2.66 -5.68
CA PHE A 129 -6.47 3.81 -4.77
C PHE A 129 -5.32 4.79 -5.06
N LEU A 130 -4.13 4.31 -5.50
CA LEU A 130 -3.02 5.19 -5.87
C LEU A 130 -3.33 5.98 -7.14
N ARG A 131 -3.73 5.28 -8.22
CA ARG A 131 -4.07 5.92 -9.50
C ARG A 131 -5.29 6.82 -9.37
N LYS A 132 -6.32 6.37 -8.67
CA LYS A 132 -7.53 7.15 -8.44
C LYS A 132 -7.22 8.45 -7.71
N THR A 133 -6.50 8.38 -6.59
CA THR A 133 -6.09 9.57 -5.82
C THR A 133 -5.23 10.53 -6.65
N SER A 134 -4.30 9.99 -7.47
CA SER A 134 -3.48 10.81 -8.35
C SER A 134 -4.32 11.60 -9.35
N ILE A 135 -5.29 10.95 -10.00
CA ILE A 135 -6.18 11.58 -10.98
C ILE A 135 -7.10 12.62 -10.30
N GLU A 136 -7.70 12.27 -9.18
CA GLU A 136 -8.62 13.15 -8.45
C GLU A 136 -7.93 14.42 -7.91
N ASN A 137 -6.65 14.34 -7.58
CA ASN A 137 -5.88 15.47 -7.06
C ASN A 137 -4.99 16.16 -8.11
N GLU A 138 -5.04 15.77 -9.39
CA GLU A 138 -4.17 16.29 -10.45
C GLU A 138 -4.20 17.84 -10.50
N GLN A 139 -5.38 18.45 -10.53
CA GLN A 139 -5.52 19.90 -10.57
C GLN A 139 -4.94 20.60 -9.35
N LYS A 140 -5.03 19.96 -8.19
CA LYS A 140 -4.42 20.47 -6.95
C LYS A 140 -2.90 20.44 -7.03
N TYR A 141 -2.32 19.37 -7.59
CA TYR A 141 -0.87 19.26 -7.79
C TYR A 141 -0.37 20.27 -8.81
N ILE A 142 -1.07 20.46 -9.92
CA ILE A 142 -0.74 21.46 -10.95
C ILE A 142 -0.71 22.85 -10.33
N ARG A 143 -1.76 23.26 -9.61
CA ARG A 143 -1.82 24.57 -8.95
C ARG A 143 -0.70 24.76 -7.93
N LEU A 144 -0.44 23.74 -7.11
CA LEU A 144 0.63 23.79 -6.10
C LEU A 144 1.99 23.96 -6.76
N THR A 145 2.23 23.23 -7.86
CA THR A 145 3.46 23.34 -8.64
C THR A 145 3.61 24.73 -9.26
N GLN A 146 2.59 25.26 -9.93
CA GLN A 146 2.61 26.59 -10.55
C GLN A 146 2.94 27.69 -9.53
N VAL A 147 2.20 27.72 -8.41
CA VAL A 147 2.44 28.72 -7.35
C VAL A 147 3.81 28.50 -6.71
N GLY A 148 4.22 27.26 -6.52
CA GLY A 148 5.53 26.93 -5.94
C GLY A 148 6.70 27.36 -6.80
N VAL A 149 6.64 27.07 -8.10
CA VAL A 149 7.66 27.50 -9.07
C VAL A 149 7.74 29.03 -9.13
N GLN A 150 6.62 29.74 -9.17
CA GLN A 150 6.62 31.19 -9.11
C GLN A 150 7.33 31.71 -7.87
N ARG A 151 7.06 31.14 -6.69
CA ARG A 151 7.74 31.54 -5.44
C ARG A 151 9.24 31.24 -5.43
N VAL A 152 9.67 30.18 -6.13
CA VAL A 152 11.10 29.88 -6.32
C VAL A 152 11.75 30.97 -7.18
N PHE A 153 11.11 31.38 -8.27
CA PHE A 153 11.59 32.49 -9.11
C PHE A 153 11.65 33.83 -8.37
N GLU A 154 10.72 34.08 -7.45
CA GLU A 154 10.68 35.28 -6.61
C GLU A 154 11.69 35.22 -5.45
N GLY A 155 12.44 34.11 -5.28
CA GLY A 155 13.37 33.89 -4.17
C GLY A 155 12.69 33.63 -2.82
N HIS A 156 11.38 33.38 -2.80
CA HIS A 156 10.57 33.18 -1.59
C HIS A 156 10.43 31.69 -1.19
N ALA A 157 10.92 30.76 -2.01
CA ALA A 157 10.88 29.32 -1.76
C ALA A 157 12.10 28.63 -2.37
N THR A 158 12.37 27.39 -1.95
CA THR A 158 13.40 26.53 -2.53
C THR A 158 12.78 25.44 -3.38
N GLY A 159 13.50 24.95 -4.38
CA GLY A 159 13.08 23.82 -5.22
C GLY A 159 12.83 22.56 -4.39
N LYS A 160 13.74 22.28 -3.43
CA LYS A 160 13.56 21.17 -2.49
C LYS A 160 12.30 21.33 -1.64
N GLY A 161 12.05 22.50 -1.08
CA GLY A 161 10.85 22.76 -0.27
C GLY A 161 9.56 22.60 -1.05
N LEU A 162 9.55 22.92 -2.35
CA LEU A 162 8.41 22.67 -3.23
C LEU A 162 8.18 21.15 -3.43
N LEU A 163 9.25 20.39 -3.71
CA LEU A 163 9.16 18.93 -3.88
C LEU A 163 8.69 18.24 -2.59
N ASP A 164 9.23 18.62 -1.43
CA ASP A 164 8.84 18.10 -0.13
C ASP A 164 7.34 18.36 0.14
N LYS A 165 6.86 19.57 -0.18
CA LYS A 165 5.46 19.94 -0.02
C LYS A 165 4.54 19.15 -0.96
N LEU A 166 4.94 18.94 -2.22
CA LEU A 166 4.20 18.11 -3.17
C LEU A 166 4.10 16.68 -2.65
N GLY A 167 5.18 16.10 -2.16
CA GLY A 167 5.20 14.76 -1.56
C GLY A 167 4.26 14.64 -0.37
N ALA A 168 4.32 15.58 0.57
CA ALA A 168 3.44 15.59 1.74
C ALA A 168 1.95 15.68 1.38
N VAL A 169 1.59 16.54 0.41
CA VAL A 169 0.20 16.69 -0.06
C VAL A 169 -0.29 15.43 -0.77
N ALA A 170 0.59 14.76 -1.50
CA ALA A 170 0.22 13.54 -2.21
C ALA A 170 0.04 12.34 -1.26
N VAL A 171 0.91 12.19 -0.25
CA VAL A 171 0.74 11.17 0.80
C VAL A 171 -0.56 11.40 1.58
N ALA A 172 -0.85 12.64 1.98
CA ALA A 172 -2.10 12.99 2.66
C ALA A 172 -3.35 12.66 1.81
N GLY A 173 -3.25 12.78 0.48
CA GLY A 173 -4.33 12.42 -0.42
C GLY A 173 -4.64 10.92 -0.48
N ILE A 174 -3.66 10.06 -0.22
CA ILE A 174 -3.84 8.60 -0.22
C ILE A 174 -4.51 8.11 1.07
N GLN A 175 -4.38 8.86 2.17
CA GLN A 175 -4.90 8.50 3.49
C GLN A 175 -6.39 8.79 3.71
N HIS A 176 -7.04 9.44 2.74
CA HIS A 176 -8.47 9.78 2.74
C HIS A 176 -9.23 9.00 1.65
#